data_d9a1ac48ec34408f1cb7b7ad6eaad577
#
_entry.id   d9a1ac48ec34408f1cb7b7ad6eaad577
#
_cell.length_a   1.000
_cell.length_b   1.000
_cell.length_c   1.000
_cell.angle_alpha   90.00
_cell.angle_beta   90.00
_cell.angle_gamma   90.00
#
_symmetry.space_group_name_H-M   'P 1'
#
loop_
_entity.id
_entity.type
_entity.pdbx_description
1 polymer ?
#
loop_
_entity_poly.entity_id
_entity_poly.type
_entity_poly.pdbx_seq_one_letter_code
_entity_poly.pdbx_strand_id
1 'polypeptide(L)'
;MQYLLRKQIISIALLILTSLSVNAQKNEVFQPDHDDMPYYLGISLGYGLNSLNFERSAYFNNQTTNIANRITTSKSGNLNLGLSGTLKLSNHLLLRANPMLLIGGSKSVGFSAPNNLYVNVVDSIAIPSTIITLPLVLKLQSDRYTALGYKSIMRHYVFGGGKADFDLSSTKVSSSINGAPYKALLNGTDLGYEFGLGLSFYLKYVTISPELKFSYGLTNLKNNTGTGPESLLNNVDKINA
;
A
#
# COMPACT_ATOMS: atom_id res chain seq x y z
N MET A 1 21.68 22.45 18.22
CA MET A 1 20.47 22.59 17.37
C MET A 1 19.44 21.45 17.56
N GLN A 2 19.84 20.20 17.54
CA GLN A 2 18.91 19.04 17.71
C GLN A 2 18.20 19.01 19.10
N TYR A 3 18.80 19.50 20.16
CA TYR A 3 18.23 19.51 21.51
C TYR A 3 17.05 20.49 21.66
N LEU A 4 17.11 21.62 20.95
CA LEU A 4 16.03 22.61 20.91
C LEU A 4 14.83 22.12 20.13
N LEU A 5 15.06 21.45 19.00
CA LEU A 5 13.99 20.84 18.18
C LEU A 5 13.25 19.74 18.97
N ARG A 6 13.97 18.90 19.70
CA ARG A 6 13.36 17.85 20.55
C ARG A 6 12.46 18.44 21.62
N LYS A 7 12.89 19.50 22.30
CA LYS A 7 12.05 20.19 23.31
C LYS A 7 10.80 20.80 22.70
N GLN A 8 10.91 21.41 21.51
CA GLN A 8 9.75 21.99 20.82
C GLN A 8 8.75 20.93 20.39
N ILE A 9 9.20 19.77 19.87
CA ILE A 9 8.32 18.66 19.49
C ILE A 9 7.61 18.09 20.72
N ILE A 10 8.32 17.92 21.83
CA ILE A 10 7.73 17.43 23.08
C ILE A 10 6.71 18.44 23.64
N SER A 11 7.00 19.74 23.57
CA SER A 11 6.07 20.78 24.01
C SER A 11 4.81 20.84 23.17
N ILE A 12 4.94 20.71 21.83
CA ILE A 12 3.80 20.67 20.90
C ILE A 12 2.96 19.40 21.14
N ALA A 13 3.60 18.25 21.32
CA ALA A 13 2.91 17.00 21.64
C ALA A 13 2.17 17.08 22.98
N LEU A 14 2.76 17.71 24.00
CA LEU A 14 2.13 17.92 25.29
C LEU A 14 0.94 18.89 25.18
N LEU A 15 1.06 19.95 24.37
CA LEU A 15 -0.01 20.92 24.13
C LEU A 15 -1.19 20.29 23.39
N ILE A 16 -0.94 19.41 22.45
CA ILE A 16 -1.98 18.63 21.74
C ILE A 16 -2.67 17.66 22.71
N LEU A 17 -1.92 17.00 23.59
CA LEU A 17 -2.48 16.10 24.60
C LEU A 17 -3.36 16.84 25.64
N THR A 18 -2.99 18.04 26.04
CA THR A 18 -3.78 18.83 27.01
C THR A 18 -5.04 19.44 26.40
N SER A 19 -5.03 19.76 25.09
CA SER A 19 -6.22 20.26 24.39
C SER A 19 -7.33 19.20 24.23
N LEU A 20 -7.01 17.92 24.35
CA LEU A 20 -7.98 16.83 24.33
C LEU A 20 -8.76 16.66 25.64
N SER A 21 -8.36 17.34 26.71
CA SER A 21 -8.93 17.17 28.05
C SER A 21 -10.11 18.09 28.36
N VAL A 22 -10.45 19.03 27.47
CA VAL A 22 -11.44 20.09 27.72
C VAL A 22 -12.73 19.78 26.99
N ASN A 23 -13.61 18.98 27.52
CA ASN A 23 -15.07 18.91 27.28
C ASN A 23 -15.67 17.53 27.53
N ALA A 24 -15.39 16.94 28.66
CA ALA A 24 -15.75 15.54 28.94
C ALA A 24 -17.16 15.37 29.57
N GLN A 25 -18.14 16.20 29.26
CA GLN A 25 -19.47 16.01 29.85
C GLN A 25 -20.62 16.33 28.87
N LYS A 26 -20.77 15.54 27.82
CA LYS A 26 -22.03 15.40 27.09
C LYS A 26 -22.33 13.92 26.88
N ASN A 27 -23.46 13.48 27.43
CA ASN A 27 -24.01 12.13 27.24
C ASN A 27 -24.63 11.93 25.85
N GLU A 28 -24.24 12.70 24.85
CA GLU A 28 -24.78 12.61 23.50
C GLU A 28 -24.08 11.48 22.72
N VAL A 29 -24.85 10.59 22.14
CA VAL A 29 -24.38 9.62 21.16
C VAL A 29 -24.22 10.35 19.83
N PHE A 30 -22.99 10.42 19.31
CA PHE A 30 -22.75 11.05 18.01
C PHE A 30 -23.20 10.14 16.86
N GLN A 31 -23.88 10.72 15.88
CA GLN A 31 -24.38 10.02 14.69
C GLN A 31 -25.18 8.74 15.04
N PRO A 32 -26.26 8.80 15.80
CA PRO A 32 -27.05 7.62 16.15
C PRO A 32 -27.59 6.91 14.90
N ASP A 33 -28.00 7.68 13.89
CA ASP A 33 -28.62 7.18 12.67
C ASP A 33 -27.62 6.48 11.72
N HIS A 34 -26.31 6.68 11.92
CA HIS A 34 -25.29 6.04 11.07
C HIS A 34 -25.36 4.51 11.12
N ASP A 35 -25.78 3.94 12.24
CA ASP A 35 -25.88 2.50 12.38
C ASP A 35 -27.09 1.90 11.66
N ASP A 36 -28.11 2.73 11.38
CA ASP A 36 -29.32 2.32 10.67
C ASP A 36 -29.21 2.51 9.15
N MET A 37 -28.17 3.23 8.68
CA MET A 37 -27.94 3.40 7.25
C MET A 37 -27.56 2.09 6.58
N PRO A 38 -28.24 1.71 5.46
CA PRO A 38 -27.91 0.49 4.72
C PRO A 38 -26.59 0.60 3.97
N TYR A 39 -26.19 1.81 3.59
CA TYR A 39 -24.90 2.09 2.93
C TYR A 39 -24.38 3.48 3.31
N TYR A 40 -23.08 3.65 3.20
CA TYR A 40 -22.45 4.96 3.36
C TYR A 40 -21.20 5.07 2.48
N LEU A 41 -20.88 6.31 2.12
CA LEU A 41 -19.73 6.66 1.30
C LEU A 41 -18.70 7.42 2.13
N GLY A 42 -17.45 7.33 1.73
CA GLY A 42 -16.35 8.02 2.36
C GLY A 42 -15.22 8.32 1.38
N ILE A 43 -14.25 9.05 1.87
CA ILE A 43 -13.00 9.35 1.18
C ILE A 43 -11.87 8.68 1.96
N SER A 44 -10.92 8.09 1.27
CA SER A 44 -9.74 7.50 1.88
C SER A 44 -8.47 8.21 1.43
N LEU A 45 -7.63 8.48 2.41
CA LEU A 45 -6.30 9.05 2.27
C LEU A 45 -5.33 8.13 2.99
N GLY A 46 -4.19 7.83 2.39
CA GLY A 46 -3.20 6.98 3.03
C GLY A 46 -1.79 7.18 2.49
N TYR A 47 -0.86 6.63 3.24
CA TYR A 47 0.52 6.49 2.83
C TYR A 47 0.89 5.01 2.88
N GLY A 48 1.51 4.51 1.83
CA GLY A 48 1.92 3.10 1.71
C GLY A 48 3.39 2.94 1.38
N LEU A 49 3.91 1.76 1.66
CA LEU A 49 5.24 1.31 1.23
C LEU A 49 5.05 0.11 0.32
N ASN A 50 5.53 0.23 -0.91
CA ASN A 50 5.51 -0.85 -1.89
C ASN A 50 6.89 -1.49 -2.00
N SER A 51 6.91 -2.81 -2.15
CA SER A 51 8.12 -3.57 -2.46
C SER A 51 7.79 -4.68 -3.45
N LEU A 52 8.76 -5.00 -4.31
CA LEU A 52 8.68 -6.18 -5.18
C LEU A 52 9.39 -7.35 -4.51
N ASN A 53 8.75 -8.51 -4.55
CA ASN A 53 9.34 -9.78 -4.12
C ASN A 53 9.69 -10.59 -5.36
N PHE A 54 10.90 -11.16 -5.37
CA PHE A 54 11.41 -11.96 -6.47
C PHE A 54 11.69 -13.38 -6.01
N GLU A 55 11.26 -14.35 -6.81
CA GLU A 55 11.70 -15.74 -6.71
C GLU A 55 12.83 -15.96 -7.71
N ARG A 56 13.97 -16.45 -7.24
CA ARG A 56 15.15 -16.73 -8.07
C ARG A 56 14.88 -17.95 -8.93
N SER A 57 15.30 -17.90 -10.19
CA SER A 57 15.21 -19.03 -11.10
C SER A 57 16.30 -20.09 -10.82
N ALA A 58 16.07 -21.31 -11.29
CA ALA A 58 17.08 -22.36 -11.29
C ALA A 58 18.33 -21.95 -12.10
N TYR A 59 18.16 -21.14 -13.14
CA TYR A 59 19.24 -20.57 -13.94
C TYR A 59 20.16 -19.69 -13.10
N PHE A 60 19.61 -18.86 -12.21
CA PHE A 60 20.40 -18.01 -11.30
C PHE A 60 21.30 -18.85 -10.37
N ASN A 61 20.82 -20.00 -9.92
CA ASN A 61 21.56 -20.85 -8.98
C ASN A 61 22.64 -21.68 -9.66
N ASN A 62 22.54 -21.94 -10.96
CA ASN A 62 23.44 -22.85 -11.73
C ASN A 62 24.44 -22.10 -12.62
N GLN A 63 24.52 -20.77 -12.55
CA GLN A 63 25.46 -20.01 -13.37
C GLN A 63 26.90 -20.14 -12.88
N THR A 64 27.76 -20.66 -13.76
CA THR A 64 29.22 -20.64 -13.59
C THR A 64 29.84 -19.30 -13.96
N THR A 65 29.18 -18.49 -14.78
CA THR A 65 29.57 -17.12 -15.17
C THR A 65 28.53 -16.15 -14.64
N ASN A 66 28.76 -15.65 -13.44
CA ASN A 66 27.84 -14.75 -12.75
C ASN A 66 27.80 -13.36 -13.41
N ILE A 67 26.83 -13.14 -14.28
CA ILE A 67 26.51 -11.80 -14.81
C ILE A 67 25.78 -10.97 -13.74
N ALA A 68 25.01 -11.61 -12.85
CA ALA A 68 24.36 -10.96 -11.73
C ALA A 68 24.39 -11.87 -10.49
N ASN A 69 25.08 -11.43 -9.44
CA ASN A 69 25.18 -12.16 -8.17
C ASN A 69 24.12 -11.77 -7.16
N ARG A 70 23.52 -10.61 -7.32
CA ARG A 70 22.59 -10.05 -6.37
C ARG A 70 21.48 -9.28 -7.07
N ILE A 71 20.24 -9.63 -6.72
CA ILE A 71 19.06 -8.86 -7.09
C ILE A 71 18.61 -8.14 -5.82
N THR A 72 18.56 -6.83 -5.85
CA THR A 72 18.09 -6.00 -4.74
C THR A 72 16.83 -5.26 -5.15
N THR A 73 15.89 -5.18 -4.23
CA THR A 73 14.66 -4.40 -4.41
C THR A 73 14.68 -3.19 -3.49
N SER A 74 14.23 -2.08 -3.98
CA SER A 74 14.03 -0.89 -3.17
C SER A 74 12.56 -0.77 -2.75
N LYS A 75 12.34 -0.43 -1.49
CA LYS A 75 11.01 -0.03 -1.00
C LYS A 75 10.75 1.40 -1.44
N SER A 76 9.56 1.66 -1.86
CA SER A 76 9.15 2.98 -2.31
C SER A 76 7.86 3.42 -1.65
N GLY A 77 7.80 4.70 -1.26
CA GLY A 77 6.62 5.31 -0.66
C GLY A 77 5.63 5.77 -1.71
N ASN A 78 4.35 5.57 -1.47
CA ASN A 78 3.25 6.07 -2.30
C ASN A 78 2.19 6.79 -1.48
N LEU A 79 1.49 7.69 -2.13
CA LEU A 79 0.27 8.31 -1.62
C LEU A 79 -0.94 7.58 -2.19
N ASN A 80 -1.90 7.28 -1.33
CA ASN A 80 -3.12 6.59 -1.68
C ASN A 80 -4.30 7.56 -1.55
N LEU A 81 -5.03 7.75 -2.64
CA LEU A 81 -6.24 8.56 -2.71
C LEU A 81 -7.38 7.69 -3.19
N GLY A 82 -8.50 7.67 -2.50
CA GLY A 82 -9.60 6.82 -2.91
C GLY A 82 -10.95 7.23 -2.39
N LEU A 83 -11.94 6.51 -2.88
CA LEU A 83 -13.31 6.53 -2.40
C LEU A 83 -13.59 5.25 -1.65
N SER A 84 -14.52 5.30 -0.71
CA SER A 84 -14.95 4.15 0.05
C SER A 84 -16.46 4.04 -0.02
N GLY A 85 -16.94 2.92 -0.53
CA GLY A 85 -18.37 2.56 -0.49
C GLY A 85 -18.54 1.37 0.44
N THR A 86 -19.40 1.49 1.43
CA THR A 86 -19.69 0.42 2.40
C THR A 86 -21.15 0.08 2.37
N LEU A 87 -21.48 -1.20 2.25
CA LEU A 87 -22.82 -1.77 2.32
C LEU A 87 -22.94 -2.57 3.62
N LYS A 88 -23.97 -2.30 4.38
CA LYS A 88 -24.28 -3.01 5.62
C LYS A 88 -24.98 -4.33 5.30
N LEU A 89 -24.35 -5.44 5.63
CA LEU A 89 -24.95 -6.77 5.54
C LEU A 89 -25.60 -7.17 6.86
N SER A 90 -24.99 -6.78 7.98
CA SER A 90 -25.44 -6.99 9.35
C SER A 90 -24.88 -5.90 10.24
N ASN A 91 -25.29 -5.85 11.51
CA ASN A 91 -24.74 -4.90 12.47
C ASN A 91 -23.21 -5.03 12.67
N HIS A 92 -22.68 -6.22 12.48
CA HIS A 92 -21.25 -6.52 12.66
C HIS A 92 -20.51 -6.83 11.35
N LEU A 93 -21.26 -7.13 10.27
CA LEU A 93 -20.68 -7.52 8.99
C LEU A 93 -21.03 -6.51 7.90
N LEU A 94 -20.01 -5.98 7.25
CA LEU A 94 -20.14 -5.03 6.16
C LEU A 94 -19.31 -5.48 4.96
N LEU A 95 -19.83 -5.17 3.78
CA LEU A 95 -19.09 -5.31 2.51
C LEU A 95 -18.59 -3.94 2.09
N ARG A 96 -17.28 -3.81 1.86
CA ARG A 96 -16.66 -2.54 1.48
C ARG A 96 -15.89 -2.67 0.17
N ALA A 97 -16.16 -1.76 -0.75
CA ALA A 97 -15.35 -1.49 -1.93
C ALA A 97 -14.61 -0.16 -1.72
N ASN A 98 -13.31 -0.16 -1.96
CA ASN A 98 -12.49 1.02 -1.73
C ASN A 98 -11.55 1.28 -2.93
N PRO A 99 -12.08 1.71 -4.11
CA PRO A 99 -11.25 2.08 -5.24
C PRO A 99 -10.28 3.17 -4.87
N MET A 100 -8.99 2.95 -5.13
CA MET A 100 -7.92 3.88 -4.79
C MET A 100 -6.94 4.06 -5.94
N LEU A 101 -6.40 5.25 -6.03
CA LEU A 101 -5.28 5.60 -6.88
C LEU A 101 -4.02 5.71 -6.01
N LEU A 102 -3.02 4.90 -6.32
CA LEU A 102 -1.71 4.92 -5.70
C LEU A 102 -0.78 5.73 -6.59
N ILE A 103 -0.30 6.84 -6.08
CA ILE A 103 0.55 7.79 -6.80
C ILE A 103 1.94 7.78 -6.17
N GLY A 104 2.96 7.66 -7.00
CA GLY A 104 4.34 7.56 -6.57
C GLY A 104 4.76 6.11 -6.33
N GLY A 105 5.92 5.91 -5.78
CA GLY A 105 6.39 4.55 -5.53
C GLY A 105 7.13 3.96 -6.72
N SER A 106 8.17 4.66 -7.22
CA SER A 106 9.07 4.06 -8.21
C SER A 106 9.66 2.77 -7.65
N LYS A 107 9.24 1.65 -8.19
CA LYS A 107 9.83 0.35 -7.86
C LYS A 107 11.21 0.30 -8.52
N SER A 108 12.27 0.09 -7.78
CA SER A 108 13.60 -0.08 -8.38
C SER A 108 14.12 -1.50 -8.16
N VAL A 109 14.71 -2.03 -9.22
CA VAL A 109 15.38 -3.31 -9.23
C VAL A 109 16.86 -3.05 -9.51
N GLY A 110 17.70 -3.41 -8.56
CA GLY A 110 19.15 -3.31 -8.71
C GLY A 110 19.76 -4.69 -8.99
N PHE A 111 20.70 -4.71 -9.91
CA PHE A 111 21.51 -5.89 -10.23
C PHE A 111 22.98 -5.56 -9.94
N SER A 112 23.66 -6.41 -9.20
CA SER A 112 25.10 -6.26 -8.97
C SER A 112 25.87 -7.49 -9.42
N ALA A 113 27.02 -7.29 -10.09
CA ALA A 113 27.94 -8.32 -10.48
C ALA A 113 29.13 -8.38 -9.51
N PRO A 114 29.72 -9.57 -9.25
CA PRO A 114 30.77 -9.72 -8.25
C PRO A 114 32.13 -9.18 -8.67
N ASN A 115 32.35 -8.96 -9.94
CA ASN A 115 33.66 -8.54 -10.49
C ASN A 115 33.51 -7.30 -11.38
N ASN A 116 34.39 -6.33 -11.18
CA ASN A 116 34.53 -5.08 -11.95
C ASN A 116 34.76 -5.23 -13.47
N LEU A 117 34.61 -6.42 -14.03
CA LEU A 117 34.84 -6.71 -15.43
C LEU A 117 33.74 -6.23 -16.38
N TYR A 118 32.57 -5.86 -15.86
CA TYR A 118 31.46 -5.34 -16.66
C TYR A 118 31.05 -3.96 -16.17
N VAL A 119 31.75 -2.95 -16.67
CA VAL A 119 31.56 -1.52 -16.30
C VAL A 119 30.20 -0.95 -16.71
N ASN A 120 29.35 -1.70 -17.38
CA ASN A 120 28.05 -1.24 -17.92
C ASN A 120 26.84 -2.05 -17.42
N VAL A 121 26.93 -2.71 -16.28
CA VAL A 121 25.74 -3.33 -15.68
C VAL A 121 24.90 -2.21 -15.08
N VAL A 122 23.65 -2.11 -15.51
CA VAL A 122 22.68 -1.13 -14.99
C VAL A 122 22.48 -1.38 -13.51
N ASP A 123 22.98 -0.47 -12.69
CA ASP A 123 22.93 -0.60 -11.23
C ASP A 123 21.50 -0.65 -10.71
N SER A 124 20.59 0.04 -11.35
CA SER A 124 19.18 0.01 -10.96
C SER A 124 18.26 0.46 -12.09
N ILE A 125 17.12 -0.21 -12.22
CA ILE A 125 16.02 0.18 -13.11
C ILE A 125 14.90 0.72 -12.23
N ALA A 126 14.56 1.99 -12.38
CA ALA A 126 13.41 2.60 -11.72
C ALA A 126 12.18 2.43 -12.60
N ILE A 127 11.14 1.79 -12.08
CA ILE A 127 9.86 1.59 -12.74
C ILE A 127 8.87 2.53 -12.07
N PRO A 128 8.46 3.64 -12.73
CA PRO A 128 7.41 4.50 -12.19
C PRO A 128 6.13 3.69 -12.06
N SER A 129 5.42 3.88 -10.97
CA SER A 129 4.20 3.12 -10.69
C SER A 129 3.06 4.07 -10.35
N THR A 130 2.00 4.00 -11.14
CA THR A 130 0.71 4.61 -10.86
C THR A 130 -0.32 3.52 -10.98
N ILE A 131 -0.87 3.10 -9.84
CA ILE A 131 -1.71 1.91 -9.75
C ILE A 131 -3.13 2.34 -9.37
N ILE A 132 -4.12 1.81 -10.10
CA ILE A 132 -5.51 1.81 -9.64
C ILE A 132 -5.74 0.47 -8.96
N THR A 133 -6.13 0.51 -7.69
CA THR A 133 -6.50 -0.68 -6.93
C THR A 133 -8.01 -0.71 -6.67
N LEU A 134 -8.60 -1.86 -6.90
CA LEU A 134 -10.03 -2.13 -6.68
C LEU A 134 -10.18 -3.27 -5.66
N PRO A 135 -10.13 -2.98 -4.38
CA PRO A 135 -10.37 -3.98 -3.34
C PRO A 135 -11.86 -4.18 -3.08
N LEU A 136 -12.23 -5.43 -2.79
CA LEU A 136 -13.53 -5.81 -2.26
C LEU A 136 -13.30 -6.63 -0.99
N VAL A 137 -13.69 -6.07 0.15
CA VAL A 137 -13.38 -6.65 1.45
C VAL A 137 -14.61 -6.80 2.33
N LEU A 138 -14.61 -7.85 3.14
CA LEU A 138 -15.53 -8.01 4.25
C LEU A 138 -14.92 -7.36 5.50
N LYS A 139 -15.70 -6.51 6.14
CA LYS A 139 -15.34 -5.80 7.37
C LYS A 139 -16.17 -6.34 8.52
N LEU A 140 -15.52 -6.83 9.56
CA LEU A 140 -16.12 -7.27 10.83
C LEU A 140 -15.87 -6.19 11.87
N GLN A 141 -16.91 -5.63 12.43
CA GLN A 141 -16.84 -4.55 13.43
C GLN A 141 -17.46 -4.94 14.75
N SER A 142 -16.92 -4.36 15.83
CA SER A 142 -17.50 -4.47 17.17
C SER A 142 -18.73 -3.58 17.35
N ASP A 143 -19.41 -3.73 18.47
CA ASP A 143 -20.34 -2.72 18.95
C ASP A 143 -19.62 -1.42 19.29
N ARG A 144 -20.39 -0.32 19.36
CA ARG A 144 -19.86 0.95 19.83
C ARG A 144 -19.57 0.89 21.31
N TYR A 145 -18.43 1.37 21.71
CA TYR A 145 -18.08 1.47 23.12
C TYR A 145 -17.67 2.90 23.51
N THR A 146 -17.73 3.14 24.80
CA THR A 146 -17.38 4.43 25.39
C THR A 146 -15.87 4.58 25.42
N ALA A 147 -15.37 5.68 24.86
CA ALA A 147 -13.98 6.03 24.90
C ALA A 147 -13.82 7.54 25.13
N LEU A 148 -12.74 7.95 25.75
CA LEU A 148 -12.38 9.36 26.00
C LEU A 148 -13.49 10.16 26.71
N GLY A 149 -14.29 9.51 27.55
CA GLY A 149 -15.38 10.16 28.29
C GLY A 149 -16.69 10.37 27.51
N TYR A 150 -16.74 9.98 26.23
CA TYR A 150 -17.93 10.04 25.38
C TYR A 150 -18.55 8.68 25.23
N LYS A 151 -19.89 8.60 25.24
CA LYS A 151 -20.62 7.36 25.06
C LYS A 151 -20.65 6.95 23.59
N SER A 152 -20.37 5.66 23.33
CA SER A 152 -20.58 5.01 22.03
C SER A 152 -19.92 5.71 20.84
N ILE A 153 -18.69 6.22 21.02
CA ILE A 153 -17.99 6.97 19.97
C ILE A 153 -16.97 6.15 19.22
N MET A 154 -16.66 4.93 19.66
CA MET A 154 -15.55 4.17 19.10
C MET A 154 -15.96 2.75 18.75
N ARG A 155 -15.45 2.22 17.64
CA ARG A 155 -15.49 0.82 17.24
C ARG A 155 -14.13 0.37 16.78
N HIS A 156 -13.77 -0.86 17.06
CA HIS A 156 -12.69 -1.53 16.39
C HIS A 156 -13.23 -2.49 15.33
N TYR A 157 -12.44 -2.75 14.32
CA TYR A 157 -12.79 -3.66 13.25
C TYR A 157 -11.58 -4.29 12.63
N VAL A 158 -11.80 -5.44 11.99
CA VAL A 158 -10.84 -6.11 11.12
C VAL A 158 -11.50 -6.28 9.75
N PHE A 159 -10.71 -6.34 8.73
CA PHE A 159 -11.21 -6.56 7.38
C PHE A 159 -10.26 -7.43 6.58
N GLY A 160 -10.79 -8.10 5.55
CA GLY A 160 -10.01 -8.88 4.61
C GLY A 160 -10.82 -9.19 3.37
N GLY A 161 -10.12 -9.35 2.25
CA GLY A 161 -10.74 -9.65 0.97
C GLY A 161 -9.78 -9.68 -0.20
N GLY A 162 -10.35 -9.73 -1.40
CA GLY A 162 -9.60 -9.70 -2.65
C GLY A 162 -9.38 -8.28 -3.17
N LYS A 163 -8.35 -8.12 -3.98
CA LYS A 163 -8.06 -6.88 -4.70
C LYS A 163 -7.66 -7.19 -6.14
N ALA A 164 -7.91 -6.22 -7.02
CA ALA A 164 -7.37 -6.18 -8.37
C ALA A 164 -6.62 -4.87 -8.56
N ASP A 165 -5.37 -4.96 -8.96
CA ASP A 165 -4.50 -3.82 -9.20
C ASP A 165 -4.24 -3.66 -10.70
N PHE A 166 -4.32 -2.43 -11.20
CA PHE A 166 -4.07 -2.06 -12.58
C PHE A 166 -2.97 -1.00 -12.62
N ASP A 167 -1.78 -1.38 -13.08
CA ASP A 167 -0.66 -0.45 -13.22
C ASP A 167 -0.74 0.29 -14.56
N LEU A 168 -1.08 1.57 -14.48
CA LEU A 168 -1.18 2.47 -15.64
C LEU A 168 0.17 2.83 -16.25
N SER A 169 1.25 2.56 -15.54
CA SER A 169 2.61 2.89 -15.96
C SER A 169 3.32 1.71 -16.61
N SER A 170 2.75 0.51 -16.56
CA SER A 170 3.37 -0.73 -17.06
C SER A 170 3.73 -0.68 -18.54
N THR A 171 3.03 0.12 -19.34
CA THR A 171 3.28 0.27 -20.78
C THR A 171 4.25 1.41 -21.13
N LYS A 172 4.65 2.23 -20.15
CA LYS A 172 5.55 3.35 -20.40
C LYS A 172 6.99 2.86 -20.45
N VAL A 173 7.68 3.26 -21.50
CA VAL A 173 9.13 3.07 -21.65
C VAL A 173 9.84 4.08 -20.76
N SER A 174 10.50 3.61 -19.69
CA SER A 174 11.06 4.51 -18.68
C SER A 174 12.57 4.64 -18.71
N SER A 175 13.29 3.83 -19.43
CA SER A 175 14.75 3.93 -19.51
C SER A 175 15.29 3.32 -20.79
N SER A 176 16.41 3.84 -21.26
CA SER A 176 17.21 3.24 -22.31
C SER A 176 18.50 2.71 -21.70
N ILE A 177 18.85 1.46 -21.94
CA ILE A 177 20.21 0.95 -21.74
C ILE A 177 20.86 0.92 -23.11
N ASN A 178 22.01 1.53 -23.25
CA ASN A 178 22.73 1.64 -24.53
C ASN A 178 21.87 2.21 -25.66
N GLY A 179 20.94 3.12 -25.37
CA GLY A 179 20.10 3.76 -26.39
C GLY A 179 18.89 2.94 -26.86
N ALA A 180 18.71 1.70 -26.40
CA ALA A 180 17.55 0.89 -26.74
C ALA A 180 16.42 1.05 -25.70
N PRO A 181 15.18 1.35 -26.12
CA PRO A 181 14.07 1.50 -25.21
C PRO A 181 13.63 0.14 -24.62
N TYR A 182 13.43 0.08 -23.30
CA TYR A 182 12.85 -1.10 -22.66
C TYR A 182 11.33 -1.06 -22.72
N LYS A 183 10.74 -2.11 -23.23
CA LYS A 183 9.31 -2.29 -23.19
C LYS A 183 8.95 -3.13 -21.96
N ALA A 184 7.98 -2.62 -21.21
CA ALA A 184 7.34 -3.23 -20.05
C ALA A 184 7.91 -4.56 -19.52
N LEU A 185 8.69 -4.46 -18.45
CA LEU A 185 9.25 -5.64 -17.76
C LEU A 185 8.15 -6.37 -16.93
N LEU A 186 7.05 -5.69 -16.64
CA LEU A 186 6.00 -6.17 -15.76
C LEU A 186 4.64 -6.16 -16.46
N ASN A 187 3.81 -7.15 -16.15
CA ASN A 187 2.40 -7.14 -16.48
C ASN A 187 1.69 -6.04 -15.69
N GLY A 188 0.73 -5.37 -16.34
CA GLY A 188 0.00 -4.25 -15.76
C GLY A 188 -1.14 -4.65 -14.83
N THR A 189 -1.46 -5.94 -14.68
CA THR A 189 -2.58 -6.40 -13.85
C THR A 189 -2.10 -7.39 -12.80
N ASP A 190 -2.45 -7.14 -11.55
CA ASP A 190 -2.20 -8.02 -10.43
C ASP A 190 -3.50 -8.33 -9.68
N LEU A 191 -3.70 -9.59 -9.36
CA LEU A 191 -4.75 -10.05 -8.46
C LEU A 191 -4.11 -10.44 -7.14
N GLY A 192 -4.74 -10.04 -6.04
CA GLY A 192 -4.19 -10.27 -4.73
C GLY A 192 -5.24 -10.27 -3.64
N TYR A 193 -4.76 -10.20 -2.43
CA TYR A 193 -5.61 -10.04 -1.25
C TYR A 193 -5.09 -8.91 -0.37
N GLU A 194 -6.00 -8.36 0.41
CA GLU A 194 -5.64 -7.40 1.46
C GLU A 194 -6.37 -7.74 2.75
N PHE A 195 -5.74 -7.39 3.85
CA PHE A 195 -6.32 -7.50 5.18
C PHE A 195 -5.78 -6.38 6.08
N GLY A 196 -6.53 -6.09 7.12
CA GLY A 196 -6.11 -5.03 8.03
C GLY A 196 -7.02 -4.93 9.23
N LEU A 197 -6.69 -3.95 10.03
CA LEU A 197 -7.42 -3.60 11.25
C LEU A 197 -7.56 -2.07 11.33
N GLY A 198 -8.59 -1.63 12.00
CA GLY A 198 -8.85 -0.20 12.15
C GLY A 198 -9.74 0.11 13.33
N LEU A 199 -9.83 1.41 13.58
CA LEU A 199 -10.69 2.00 14.57
C LEU A 199 -11.61 3.00 13.87
N SER A 200 -12.88 3.08 14.25
CA SER A 200 -13.78 4.13 13.79
C SER A 200 -14.13 5.03 14.96
N PHE A 201 -13.91 6.33 14.77
CA PHE A 201 -14.27 7.37 15.73
C PHE A 201 -15.45 8.15 15.16
N TYR A 202 -16.57 8.06 15.83
CA TYR A 202 -17.80 8.78 15.47
C TYR A 202 -17.77 10.16 16.13
N LEU A 203 -17.51 11.18 15.33
CA LEU A 203 -17.57 12.57 15.75
C LEU A 203 -18.94 13.15 15.38
N LYS A 204 -19.22 14.36 15.82
CA LYS A 204 -20.53 14.99 15.62
C LYS A 204 -20.99 15.05 14.15
N TYR A 205 -20.05 15.29 13.21
CA TYR A 205 -20.35 15.49 11.79
C TYR A 205 -19.67 14.51 10.86
N VAL A 206 -18.60 13.86 11.31
CA VAL A 206 -17.77 12.97 10.49
C VAL A 206 -17.36 11.74 11.27
N THR A 207 -17.13 10.65 10.56
CA THR A 207 -16.48 9.45 11.11
C THR A 207 -15.06 9.39 10.58
N ILE A 208 -14.08 9.30 11.48
CA ILE A 208 -12.67 9.14 11.14
C ILE A 208 -12.27 7.71 11.44
N SER A 209 -11.70 7.02 10.45
CA SER A 209 -11.34 5.61 10.56
C SER A 209 -9.88 5.38 10.19
N PRO A 210 -8.92 5.56 11.15
CA PRO A 210 -7.54 5.15 10.92
C PRO A 210 -7.44 3.63 10.74
N GLU A 211 -6.68 3.22 9.72
CA GLU A 211 -6.52 1.82 9.33
C GLU A 211 -5.04 1.46 9.16
N LEU A 212 -4.68 0.27 9.56
CA LEU A 212 -3.44 -0.39 9.19
C LEU A 212 -3.78 -1.53 8.22
N LYS A 213 -3.24 -1.45 7.00
CA LYS A 213 -3.56 -2.33 5.90
C LYS A 213 -2.32 -3.04 5.37
N PHE A 214 -2.43 -4.33 5.12
CA PHE A 214 -1.44 -5.15 4.46
C PHE A 214 -2.05 -5.70 3.17
N SER A 215 -1.27 -5.65 2.10
CA SER A 215 -1.69 -6.02 0.76
C SER A 215 -0.63 -6.90 0.12
N TYR A 216 -1.05 -7.94 -0.59
CA TYR A 216 -0.16 -8.90 -1.23
C TYR A 216 -0.69 -9.30 -2.61
N GLY A 217 0.17 -9.20 -3.64
CA GLY A 217 -0.12 -9.66 -4.98
C GLY A 217 0.17 -11.15 -5.16
N LEU A 218 -0.71 -11.85 -5.86
CA LEU A 218 -0.61 -13.28 -6.13
C LEU A 218 -0.16 -13.59 -7.54
N THR A 219 -0.46 -12.67 -8.48
CA THR A 219 -0.18 -12.87 -9.90
C THR A 219 1.31 -12.72 -10.18
N ASN A 220 1.83 -13.54 -11.09
CA ASN A 220 3.18 -13.35 -11.59
C ASN A 220 3.23 -12.15 -12.53
N LEU A 221 3.89 -11.10 -12.10
CA LEU A 221 4.04 -9.86 -12.87
C LEU A 221 5.13 -9.93 -13.94
N LYS A 222 5.91 -11.02 -14.02
CA LYS A 222 6.94 -11.20 -15.04
C LYS A 222 6.32 -11.18 -16.44
N ASN A 223 6.76 -10.26 -17.28
CA ASN A 223 6.36 -10.22 -18.69
C ASN A 223 7.39 -10.95 -19.55
N ASN A 224 6.98 -12.08 -20.14
CA ASN A 224 7.83 -12.89 -21.00
C ASN A 224 7.96 -12.35 -22.43
N THR A 225 7.13 -11.36 -22.81
CA THR A 225 7.10 -10.77 -24.17
C THR A 225 7.83 -9.43 -24.26
N GLY A 226 8.44 -8.98 -23.15
CA GLY A 226 9.18 -7.74 -23.09
C GLY A 226 10.47 -7.81 -23.92
N THR A 227 10.76 -6.78 -24.71
CA THR A 227 12.06 -6.57 -25.33
C THR A 227 12.98 -5.91 -24.32
N GLY A 228 13.87 -6.67 -23.72
CA GLY A 228 14.83 -6.19 -22.74
C GLY A 228 16.06 -7.11 -22.72
N PRO A 229 17.05 -6.86 -21.91
CA PRO A 229 18.14 -7.82 -21.75
C PRO A 229 17.55 -9.10 -21.16
N GLU A 230 17.16 -10.01 -22.05
CA GLU A 230 16.56 -11.32 -21.74
C GLU A 230 17.37 -12.07 -20.68
N SER A 231 18.69 -11.85 -20.66
CA SER A 231 19.60 -12.46 -19.71
C SER A 231 19.31 -12.10 -18.23
N LEU A 232 18.79 -10.90 -17.94
CA LEU A 232 18.50 -10.48 -16.58
C LEU A 232 17.16 -11.05 -16.08
N LEU A 233 16.16 -11.14 -16.97
CA LEU A 233 14.86 -11.73 -16.65
C LEU A 233 14.89 -13.25 -16.48
N ASN A 234 15.87 -13.93 -17.11
CA ASN A 234 16.08 -15.37 -16.92
C ASN A 234 16.49 -15.73 -15.48
N ASN A 235 17.00 -14.76 -14.74
CA ASN A 235 17.40 -14.94 -13.34
C ASN A 235 16.23 -14.94 -12.36
N VAL A 236 15.03 -14.61 -12.82
CA VAL A 236 13.84 -14.45 -12.00
C VAL A 236 12.72 -15.35 -12.54
N ASP A 237 12.14 -16.21 -11.71
CA ASP A 237 10.99 -17.03 -12.09
C ASP A 237 9.67 -16.31 -11.86
N LYS A 238 9.55 -15.59 -10.73
CA LYS A 238 8.32 -14.93 -10.34
C LYS A 238 8.57 -13.57 -9.71
N ILE A 239 7.69 -12.63 -10.01
CA ILE A 239 7.69 -11.28 -9.47
C ILE A 239 6.30 -11.02 -8.87
N ASN A 240 6.23 -10.69 -7.58
CA ASN A 240 4.99 -10.32 -6.88
C ASN A 240 5.13 -8.92 -6.28
N ALA A 241 4.00 -8.21 -6.10
CA ALA A 241 3.93 -6.89 -5.48
C ALA A 241 3.17 -6.94 -4.13
#